data_ad9a1225e7cdeccfc1b1d8e7837c2fa3
#
_entry.id   ad9a1225e7cdeccfc1b1d8e7837c2fa3
#
_cell.length_a   1.000
_cell.length_b   1.000
_cell.length_c   1.000
_cell.angle_alpha   90.00
_cell.angle_beta   90.00
_cell.angle_gamma   90.00
#
_symmetry.space_group_name_H-M   'P 1'
#
loop_
_entity.id
_entity.type
_entity.pdbx_description
1 polymer ?
#
loop_
_entity_poly.entity_id
_entity_poly.type
_entity_poly.pdbx_seq_one_letter_code
_entity_poly.pdbx_strand_id
1 'polypeptide(L)'
;MRRPLLGLLAALVVVGAIAGALAWLLNDPKPPTGANHAERLYYAYCVTCHGVDGRGSWRAALFLIRPGELPSAARSRPERYLFDIIKHGGAPLGRPGMPAFGYHLSDADIEALVVYLKTLDRRPAR
;
A
#
# COMPACT_ATOMS: atom_id res chain seq x y z
N MET A 1 -5.82 22.20 44.41
CA MET A 1 -6.81 21.53 43.49
C MET A 1 -6.59 21.82 41.98
N ARG A 2 -6.06 23.00 41.55
CA ARG A 2 -5.84 23.33 40.12
C ARG A 2 -4.69 22.54 39.46
N ARG A 3 -3.60 22.23 40.17
CA ARG A 3 -2.42 21.51 39.63
C ARG A 3 -2.71 20.07 39.15
N PRO A 4 -3.45 19.23 39.93
CA PRO A 4 -3.77 17.87 39.42
C PRO A 4 -4.72 17.88 38.23
N LEU A 5 -5.64 18.87 38.17
CA LEU A 5 -6.54 19.02 37.02
C LEU A 5 -5.79 19.40 35.76
N LEU A 6 -4.81 20.32 35.85
CA LEU A 6 -3.97 20.68 34.70
C LEU A 6 -3.13 19.48 34.21
N GLY A 7 -2.60 18.68 35.14
CA GLY A 7 -1.88 17.45 34.81
C GLY A 7 -2.75 16.43 34.08
N LEU A 8 -3.99 16.24 34.54
CA LEU A 8 -4.96 15.36 33.89
C LEU A 8 -5.32 15.82 32.46
N LEU A 9 -5.58 17.14 32.32
CA LEU A 9 -5.89 17.72 31.00
C LEU A 9 -4.72 17.56 30.02
N ALA A 10 -3.48 17.83 30.49
CA ALA A 10 -2.30 17.63 29.67
C ALA A 10 -2.14 16.17 29.24
N ALA A 11 -2.36 15.21 30.12
CA ALA A 11 -2.29 13.79 29.82
C ALA A 11 -3.35 13.38 28.77
N LEU A 12 -4.59 13.87 28.90
CA LEU A 12 -5.66 13.62 27.93
C LEU A 12 -5.35 14.18 26.53
N VAL A 13 -4.76 15.38 26.48
CA VAL A 13 -4.32 15.99 25.21
C VAL A 13 -3.23 15.14 24.55
N VAL A 14 -2.24 14.70 25.32
CA VAL A 14 -1.16 13.85 24.79
C VAL A 14 -1.70 12.50 24.28
N VAL A 15 -2.55 11.84 25.05
CA VAL A 15 -3.18 10.58 24.65
C VAL A 15 -4.02 10.77 23.38
N GLY A 16 -4.82 11.84 23.32
CA GLY A 16 -5.61 12.18 22.14
C GLY A 16 -4.76 12.46 20.90
N ALA A 17 -3.64 13.17 21.07
CA ALA A 17 -2.70 13.44 19.97
C ALA A 17 -2.05 12.14 19.44
N ILE A 18 -1.61 11.27 20.36
CA ILE A 18 -1.03 9.96 19.98
C ILE A 18 -2.08 9.10 19.27
N ALA A 19 -3.30 9.00 19.81
CA ALA A 19 -4.37 8.23 19.18
C ALA A 19 -4.73 8.77 17.80
N GLY A 20 -4.80 10.10 17.64
CA GLY A 20 -5.04 10.75 16.35
C GLY A 20 -3.92 10.48 15.33
N ALA A 21 -2.67 10.57 15.76
CA ALA A 21 -1.51 10.28 14.92
C ALA A 21 -1.49 8.80 14.47
N LEU A 22 -1.79 7.86 15.37
CA LEU A 22 -1.90 6.45 15.06
C LEU A 22 -3.07 6.17 14.10
N ALA A 23 -4.23 6.77 14.34
CA ALA A 23 -5.38 6.61 13.45
C ALA A 23 -5.06 7.12 12.03
N TRP A 24 -4.37 8.26 11.91
CA TRP A 24 -3.93 8.79 10.62
C TRP A 24 -2.89 7.89 9.94
N LEU A 25 -1.94 7.34 10.71
CA LEU A 25 -0.91 6.44 10.20
C LEU A 25 -1.51 5.12 9.69
N LEU A 26 -2.51 4.58 10.39
CA LEU A 26 -3.16 3.31 10.08
C LEU A 26 -4.29 3.42 9.05
N ASN A 27 -4.72 4.65 8.72
CA ASN A 27 -5.81 4.86 7.77
C ASN A 27 -5.31 4.77 6.32
N ASP A 28 -5.36 3.58 5.76
CA ASP A 28 -4.98 3.35 4.36
C ASP A 28 -5.92 4.08 3.38
N PRO A 29 -5.39 4.53 2.22
CA PRO A 29 -6.21 5.09 1.15
C PRO A 29 -7.31 4.10 0.73
N LYS A 30 -8.53 4.61 0.60
CA LYS A 30 -9.68 3.81 0.15
C LYS A 30 -9.81 3.86 -1.37
N PRO A 31 -10.34 2.78 -1.99
CA PRO A 31 -10.60 2.79 -3.42
C PRO A 31 -11.62 3.88 -3.79
N PRO A 32 -11.51 4.49 -4.97
CA PRO A 32 -12.46 5.49 -5.43
C PRO A 32 -13.85 4.88 -5.63
N THR A 33 -14.89 5.74 -5.60
CA THR A 33 -16.26 5.32 -5.91
C THR A 33 -16.31 4.76 -7.33
N GLY A 34 -16.91 3.58 -7.50
CA GLY A 34 -16.97 2.90 -8.80
C GLY A 34 -15.70 2.11 -9.17
N ALA A 35 -14.75 1.96 -8.25
CA ALA A 35 -13.57 1.10 -8.49
C ALA A 35 -13.97 -0.29 -8.95
N ASN A 36 -13.32 -0.80 -9.99
CA ASN A 36 -13.49 -2.17 -10.45
C ASN A 36 -12.85 -3.19 -9.48
N HIS A 37 -13.03 -4.48 -9.75
CA HIS A 37 -12.52 -5.55 -8.89
C HIS A 37 -11.00 -5.45 -8.69
N ALA A 38 -10.23 -5.35 -9.75
CA ALA A 38 -8.76 -5.28 -9.69
C ALA A 38 -8.27 -4.03 -8.96
N GLU A 39 -8.92 -2.88 -9.15
CA GLU A 39 -8.61 -1.65 -8.43
C GLU A 39 -8.88 -1.79 -6.94
N ARG A 40 -9.99 -2.42 -6.53
CA ARG A 40 -10.25 -2.71 -5.12
C ARG A 40 -9.20 -3.64 -4.51
N LEU A 41 -8.77 -4.69 -5.24
CA LEU A 41 -7.68 -5.55 -4.79
C LEU A 41 -6.36 -4.77 -4.61
N TYR A 42 -6.04 -3.89 -5.55
CA TYR A 42 -4.85 -3.03 -5.44
C TYR A 42 -4.89 -2.17 -4.17
N TYR A 43 -6.02 -1.54 -3.87
CA TYR A 43 -6.18 -0.75 -2.66
C TYR A 43 -6.17 -1.59 -1.38
N ALA A 44 -6.61 -2.84 -1.43
CA ALA A 44 -6.61 -3.73 -0.28
C ALA A 44 -5.21 -4.28 0.07
N TYR A 45 -4.36 -4.57 -0.95
CA TYR A 45 -3.14 -5.34 -0.75
C TYR A 45 -1.85 -4.62 -1.15
N CYS A 46 -1.92 -3.60 -2.01
CA CYS A 46 -0.73 -3.01 -2.64
C CYS A 46 -0.49 -1.56 -2.25
N VAL A 47 -1.55 -0.77 -2.04
CA VAL A 47 -1.49 0.69 -1.88
C VAL A 47 -0.64 1.13 -0.69
N THR A 48 -0.64 0.40 0.41
CA THR A 48 0.11 0.73 1.63
C THR A 48 1.60 0.88 1.34
N CYS A 49 2.15 0.01 0.49
CA CYS A 49 3.56 0.06 0.10
C CYS A 49 3.78 0.82 -1.21
N HIS A 50 2.98 0.54 -2.24
CA HIS A 50 3.21 1.07 -3.58
C HIS A 50 2.58 2.45 -3.85
N GLY A 51 1.72 2.94 -2.94
CA GLY A 51 1.01 4.21 -3.13
C GLY A 51 -0.14 4.11 -4.13
N VAL A 52 -0.96 5.15 -4.20
CA VAL A 52 -2.16 5.18 -5.07
C VAL A 52 -1.82 5.25 -6.56
N ASP A 53 -0.65 5.73 -6.89
CA ASP A 53 -0.13 5.89 -8.25
C ASP A 53 0.96 4.86 -8.62
N GLY A 54 1.28 3.94 -7.70
CA GLY A 54 2.31 2.93 -7.90
C GLY A 54 3.75 3.43 -7.79
N ARG A 55 3.97 4.66 -7.32
CA ARG A 55 5.31 5.29 -7.24
C ARG A 55 5.94 5.19 -5.86
N GLY A 56 5.31 4.48 -4.98
CA GLY A 56 5.73 4.29 -3.60
C GLY A 56 4.89 5.09 -2.61
N SER A 57 4.89 4.63 -1.37
CA SER A 57 4.18 5.25 -0.27
C SER A 57 5.17 5.75 0.78
N TRP A 58 4.89 6.91 1.38
CA TRP A 58 5.66 7.41 2.52
C TRP A 58 5.59 6.44 3.73
N ARG A 59 4.51 5.65 3.84
CA ARG A 59 4.38 4.61 4.88
C ARG A 59 5.42 3.51 4.70
N ALA A 60 5.65 3.05 3.47
CA ALA A 60 6.70 2.08 3.17
C ALA A 60 8.08 2.61 3.59
N ALA A 61 8.34 3.89 3.39
CA ALA A 61 9.59 4.52 3.80
C ALA A 61 9.82 4.49 5.32
N LEU A 62 8.75 4.58 6.13
CA LEU A 62 8.86 4.46 7.60
C LEU A 62 9.38 3.08 8.04
N PHE A 63 9.08 2.03 7.26
CA PHE A 63 9.55 0.67 7.52
C PHE A 63 10.81 0.32 6.72
N LEU A 64 11.50 1.33 6.18
CA LEU A 64 12.69 1.17 5.34
C LEU A 64 12.45 0.30 4.09
N ILE A 65 11.20 0.13 3.68
CA ILE A 65 10.81 -0.60 2.49
C ILE A 65 10.81 0.38 1.33
N ARG A 66 11.53 0.03 0.26
CA ARG A 66 11.55 0.79 -0.99
C ARG A 66 10.92 -0.06 -2.09
N PRO A 67 9.59 -0.01 -2.26
CA PRO A 67 8.93 -0.72 -3.33
C PRO A 67 9.40 -0.18 -4.68
N GLY A 68 9.51 -1.07 -5.67
CA GLY A 68 9.80 -0.64 -7.04
C GLY A 68 8.67 0.22 -7.61
N GLU A 69 9.00 1.10 -8.55
CA GLU A 69 8.03 1.91 -9.28
C GLU A 69 7.20 1.02 -10.22
N LEU A 70 5.91 0.87 -9.93
CA LEU A 70 5.02 -0.02 -10.67
C LEU A 70 4.75 0.44 -12.11
N PRO A 71 4.53 1.74 -12.41
CA PRO A 71 4.36 2.20 -13.79
C PRO A 71 5.52 1.83 -14.70
N SER A 72 6.75 1.97 -14.23
CA SER A 72 7.96 1.58 -14.97
C SER A 72 8.05 0.05 -15.13
N ALA A 73 7.81 -0.69 -14.05
CA ALA A 73 7.82 -2.15 -14.07
C ALA A 73 6.76 -2.73 -15.01
N ALA A 74 5.53 -2.18 -14.99
CA ALA A 74 4.43 -2.62 -15.84
C ALA A 74 4.70 -2.39 -17.34
N ARG A 75 5.50 -1.35 -17.69
CA ARG A 75 5.93 -1.12 -19.07
C ARG A 75 7.02 -2.08 -19.52
N SER A 76 8.03 -2.28 -18.67
CA SER A 76 9.29 -2.91 -19.05
C SER A 76 9.32 -4.43 -18.79
N ARG A 77 8.41 -4.95 -17.96
CA ARG A 77 8.41 -6.37 -17.57
C ARG A 77 7.30 -7.14 -18.25
N PRO A 78 7.55 -8.41 -18.63
CA PRO A 78 6.49 -9.31 -19.11
C PRO A 78 5.40 -9.52 -18.05
N GLU A 79 4.16 -9.76 -18.49
CA GLU A 79 3.03 -10.05 -17.59
C GLU A 79 3.30 -11.24 -16.69
N ARG A 80 3.94 -12.26 -17.22
CA ARG A 80 4.35 -13.45 -16.46
C ARG A 80 5.25 -13.08 -15.27
N TYR A 81 6.20 -12.17 -15.48
CA TYR A 81 7.06 -11.69 -14.39
C TYR A 81 6.24 -10.97 -13.31
N LEU A 82 5.29 -10.12 -13.72
CA LEU A 82 4.42 -9.40 -12.79
C LEU A 82 3.52 -10.37 -12.02
N PHE A 83 2.97 -11.37 -12.71
CA PHE A 83 2.18 -12.43 -12.11
C PHE A 83 3.00 -13.21 -11.07
N ASP A 84 4.18 -13.68 -11.45
CA ASP A 84 5.02 -14.52 -10.59
C ASP A 84 5.49 -13.76 -9.34
N ILE A 85 5.87 -12.47 -9.45
CA ILE A 85 6.29 -11.67 -8.29
C ILE A 85 5.12 -11.38 -7.35
N ILE A 86 3.91 -11.20 -7.84
CA ILE A 86 2.71 -11.04 -7.00
C ILE A 86 2.40 -12.38 -6.31
N LYS A 87 2.39 -13.47 -7.04
CA LYS A 87 2.01 -14.78 -6.54
C LYS A 87 3.00 -15.32 -5.50
N HIS A 88 4.29 -15.28 -5.81
CA HIS A 88 5.34 -15.92 -5.02
C HIS A 88 6.14 -14.94 -4.14
N GLY A 89 5.87 -13.64 -4.24
CA GLY A 89 6.62 -12.62 -3.53
C GLY A 89 7.93 -12.27 -4.20
N GLY A 90 8.57 -11.26 -3.65
CA GLY A 90 9.83 -10.72 -4.20
C GLY A 90 11.09 -11.44 -3.76
N ALA A 91 11.05 -12.24 -2.70
CA ALA A 91 12.24 -12.87 -2.13
C ALA A 91 13.03 -13.72 -3.14
N PRO A 92 12.41 -14.58 -3.97
CA PRO A 92 13.12 -15.35 -5.00
C PRO A 92 13.80 -14.48 -6.06
N LEU A 93 13.37 -13.23 -6.20
CA LEU A 93 13.86 -12.25 -7.18
C LEU A 93 14.76 -11.18 -6.56
N GLY A 94 15.27 -11.42 -5.33
CA GLY A 94 16.13 -10.48 -4.62
C GLY A 94 15.39 -9.26 -4.04
N ARG A 95 14.07 -9.33 -3.86
CA ARG A 95 13.21 -8.26 -3.32
C ARG A 95 12.40 -8.75 -2.11
N PRO A 96 13.05 -9.11 -1.00
CA PRO A 96 12.40 -9.78 0.15
C PRO A 96 11.30 -8.95 0.83
N GLY A 97 11.27 -7.63 0.60
CA GLY A 97 10.23 -6.75 1.17
C GLY A 97 8.85 -6.89 0.53
N MET A 98 8.70 -7.61 -0.60
CA MET A 98 7.41 -7.86 -1.23
C MET A 98 6.88 -9.24 -0.81
N PRO A 99 5.74 -9.32 -0.10
CA PRO A 99 5.16 -10.58 0.34
C PRO A 99 4.54 -11.37 -0.83
N ALA A 100 4.35 -12.68 -0.62
CA ALA A 100 3.63 -13.54 -1.55
C ALA A 100 2.11 -13.45 -1.32
N PHE A 101 1.35 -13.19 -2.36
CA PHE A 101 -0.11 -13.07 -2.29
C PHE A 101 -0.86 -14.31 -2.82
N GLY A 102 -0.19 -15.29 -3.38
CA GLY A 102 -0.81 -16.51 -3.91
C GLY A 102 -1.56 -17.36 -2.87
N TYR A 103 -1.39 -17.09 -1.57
CA TYR A 103 -2.16 -17.72 -0.49
C TYR A 103 -3.50 -17.00 -0.21
N HIS A 104 -3.66 -15.77 -0.68
CA HIS A 104 -4.83 -14.92 -0.41
C HIS A 104 -5.61 -14.56 -1.67
N LEU A 105 -4.94 -14.55 -2.81
CA LEU A 105 -5.51 -14.18 -4.10
C LEU A 105 -5.51 -15.39 -5.04
N SER A 106 -6.61 -15.55 -5.77
CA SER A 106 -6.68 -16.52 -6.87
C SER A 106 -5.80 -16.09 -8.05
N ASP A 107 -5.48 -17.02 -8.93
CA ASP A 107 -4.73 -16.71 -10.16
C ASP A 107 -5.48 -15.67 -11.02
N ALA A 108 -6.81 -15.76 -11.09
CA ALA A 108 -7.64 -14.78 -11.79
C ALA A 108 -7.57 -13.37 -11.17
N ASP A 109 -7.51 -13.27 -9.83
CA ASP A 109 -7.33 -11.98 -9.14
C ASP A 109 -5.95 -11.39 -9.46
N ILE A 110 -4.91 -12.22 -9.49
CA ILE A 110 -3.54 -11.80 -9.81
C ILE A 110 -3.45 -11.34 -11.27
N GLU A 111 -4.07 -12.06 -12.20
CA GLU A 111 -4.16 -11.66 -13.61
C GLU A 111 -4.88 -10.31 -13.75
N ALA A 112 -6.01 -10.15 -13.08
CA ALA A 112 -6.72 -8.87 -13.07
C ALA A 112 -5.87 -7.72 -12.51
N LEU A 113 -5.09 -7.98 -11.44
CA LEU A 113 -4.12 -7.01 -10.92
C LEU A 113 -3.03 -6.67 -11.93
N VAL A 114 -2.47 -7.65 -12.65
CA VAL A 114 -1.45 -7.41 -13.69
C VAL A 114 -2.00 -6.48 -14.78
N VAL A 115 -3.23 -6.73 -15.25
CA VAL A 115 -3.90 -5.83 -16.21
C VAL A 115 -4.07 -4.43 -15.62
N TYR A 116 -4.52 -4.31 -14.38
CA TYR A 116 -4.69 -3.02 -13.71
C TYR A 116 -3.36 -2.26 -13.58
N LEU A 117 -2.26 -2.92 -13.19
CA LEU A 117 -0.95 -2.29 -13.07
C LEU A 117 -0.51 -1.61 -14.37
N LYS A 118 -0.84 -2.19 -15.53
CA LYS A 118 -0.56 -1.59 -16.84
C LYS A 118 -1.36 -0.32 -17.12
N THR A 119 -2.42 -0.07 -16.36
CA THR A 119 -3.17 1.20 -16.45
C THR A 119 -2.57 2.32 -15.63
N LEU A 120 -1.75 2.01 -14.61
CA LEU A 120 -1.15 3.01 -13.72
C LEU A 120 -0.23 3.98 -14.46
N ASP A 121 0.41 3.52 -15.53
CA ASP A 121 1.28 4.35 -16.35
C ASP A 121 0.56 5.51 -17.04
N ARG A 122 -0.73 5.36 -17.31
CA ARG A 122 -1.56 6.36 -17.99
C ARG A 122 -2.17 7.38 -17.04
N ARG A 123 -1.98 7.20 -15.72
CA ARG A 123 -2.52 8.11 -14.70
C ARG A 123 -1.52 9.22 -14.41
N PRO A 124 -1.94 10.49 -14.38
CA PRO A 124 -1.07 11.58 -13.93
C PRO A 124 -0.66 11.32 -12.47
N ALA A 125 0.58 11.65 -12.14
CA ALA A 125 1.06 11.63 -10.76
C ALA A 125 0.16 12.57 -9.92
N ARG A 126 -0.37 12.07 -8.80
CA ARG A 126 -1.18 12.84 -7.84
C ARG A 126 -0.34 13.27 -6.66
#